data_1d0e9e998274ede23aa0bdd6162d6b2e
#
_entry.id   1d0e9e998274ede23aa0bdd6162d6b2e
#
_cell.length_a   1.000
_cell.length_b   1.000
_cell.length_c   1.000
_cell.angle_alpha   90.00
_cell.angle_beta   90.00
_cell.angle_gamma   90.00
#
_symmetry.space_group_name_H-M   'P 1'
#
loop_
_entity.id
_entity.type
_entity.pdbx_description
1 polymer ?
#
loop_
_entity_poly.entity_id
_entity_poly.type
_entity_poly.pdbx_seq_one_letter_code
_entity_poly.pdbx_strand_id
1 'polypeptide(L)'
;QLSGEDATALGFNAHGGVGCISVTANVAPKLCADFQNATLAGDYDTALTLLDKLMPLHIAIFKEPGVAGAKYAMSRLGLCNAEVRLPLTSISSATEALLDDALRHAGLLN
;
A
#
# COMPACT_ATOMS: atom_id res chain seq x y z
N GLN A 1 -17.73 10.11 -1.23
CA GLN A 1 -17.24 8.95 -1.98
C GLN A 1 -15.86 8.52 -1.49
N LEU A 2 -15.58 7.23 -1.56
CA LEU A 2 -14.30 6.64 -1.20
C LEU A 2 -13.63 6.06 -2.45
N SER A 3 -12.31 6.26 -2.58
CA SER A 3 -11.52 5.58 -3.60
C SER A 3 -11.42 4.08 -3.31
N GLY A 4 -11.43 3.26 -4.34
CA GLY A 4 -11.13 1.82 -4.25
C GLY A 4 -9.69 1.48 -4.64
N GLU A 5 -8.83 2.49 -4.88
CA GLU A 5 -7.50 2.27 -5.43
C GLU A 5 -6.48 3.23 -4.79
N ASP A 6 -5.45 2.66 -4.17
CA ASP A 6 -4.45 3.41 -3.41
C ASP A 6 -3.61 4.37 -4.27
N ALA A 7 -3.15 3.89 -5.43
CA ALA A 7 -2.19 4.65 -6.25
C ALA A 7 -2.77 5.94 -6.83
N THR A 8 -4.08 6.00 -7.02
CA THR A 8 -4.79 7.17 -7.58
C THR A 8 -5.62 7.95 -6.56
N ALA A 9 -5.53 7.58 -5.28
CA ALA A 9 -6.34 8.18 -4.22
C ALA A 9 -6.10 9.68 -4.02
N LEU A 10 -4.88 10.19 -4.27
CA LEU A 10 -4.58 11.62 -4.16
C LEU A 10 -5.43 12.44 -5.14
N GLY A 11 -5.42 12.08 -6.41
CA GLY A 11 -6.24 12.77 -7.42
C GLY A 11 -7.73 12.63 -7.13
N PHE A 12 -8.16 11.45 -6.69
CA PHE A 12 -9.55 11.22 -6.30
C PHE A 12 -9.99 12.15 -5.15
N ASN A 13 -9.18 12.26 -4.10
CA ASN A 13 -9.48 13.14 -2.97
C ASN A 13 -9.41 14.62 -3.36
N ALA A 14 -8.50 15.00 -4.27
CA ALA A 14 -8.44 16.37 -4.80
C ALA A 14 -9.71 16.77 -5.55
N HIS A 15 -10.46 15.81 -6.09
CA HIS A 15 -11.74 16.01 -6.76
C HIS A 15 -12.96 15.80 -5.85
N GLY A 16 -12.77 15.80 -4.53
CA GLY A 16 -13.85 15.75 -3.56
C GLY A 16 -14.08 14.38 -2.91
N GLY A 17 -13.21 13.41 -3.15
CA GLY A 17 -13.21 12.17 -2.39
C GLY A 17 -12.80 12.40 -0.93
N VAL A 18 -13.20 11.49 -0.04
CA VAL A 18 -13.00 11.65 1.41
C VAL A 18 -12.24 10.48 2.05
N GLY A 19 -11.59 9.65 1.24
CA GLY A 19 -10.79 8.53 1.73
C GLY A 19 -10.62 7.42 0.72
N CYS A 20 -10.07 6.31 1.19
CA CYS A 20 -9.79 5.13 0.37
C CYS A 20 -10.09 3.85 1.15
N ILE A 21 -10.69 2.88 0.47
CA ILE A 21 -10.74 1.48 0.94
C ILE A 21 -9.43 0.84 0.46
N SER A 22 -8.43 0.87 1.32
CA SER A 22 -7.03 0.65 0.98
C SER A 22 -6.58 -0.78 1.23
N VAL A 23 -5.87 -1.37 0.28
CA VAL A 23 -5.14 -2.62 0.49
C VAL A 23 -3.81 -2.35 1.22
N THR A 24 -3.10 -1.31 0.83
CA THR A 24 -1.81 -0.94 1.43
C THR A 24 -1.93 -0.62 2.93
N ALA A 25 -3.09 -0.16 3.39
CA ALA A 25 -3.33 0.11 4.81
C ALA A 25 -3.21 -1.13 5.70
N ASN A 26 -3.36 -2.34 5.16
CA ASN A 26 -3.07 -3.57 5.91
C ASN A 26 -1.57 -3.71 6.24
N VAL A 27 -0.71 -3.17 5.38
CA VAL A 27 0.75 -3.26 5.49
C VAL A 27 1.34 -2.04 6.20
N ALA A 28 0.89 -0.85 5.83
CA ALA A 28 1.42 0.44 6.26
C ALA A 28 0.30 1.36 6.79
N PRO A 29 -0.43 0.98 7.85
CA PRO A 29 -1.62 1.71 8.29
C PRO A 29 -1.32 3.15 8.67
N LYS A 30 -0.20 3.40 9.37
CA LYS A 30 0.16 4.75 9.78
C LYS A 30 0.46 5.67 8.59
N LEU A 31 1.29 5.22 7.64
CA LEU A 31 1.60 6.02 6.45
C LEU A 31 0.37 6.29 5.61
N CYS A 32 -0.52 5.31 5.46
CA CYS A 32 -1.77 5.48 4.74
C CYS A 32 -2.72 6.46 5.45
N ALA A 33 -2.82 6.38 6.78
CA ALA A 33 -3.63 7.31 7.56
C ALA A 33 -3.08 8.74 7.49
N ASP A 34 -1.77 8.92 7.64
CA ASP A 34 -1.11 10.23 7.52
C ASP A 34 -1.34 10.83 6.10
N PHE A 35 -1.24 10.01 5.06
CA PHE A 35 -1.53 10.42 3.68
C PHE A 35 -2.99 10.89 3.52
N GLN A 36 -3.95 10.09 4.00
CA GLN A 36 -5.37 10.45 3.90
C GLN A 36 -5.67 11.73 4.69
N ASN A 37 -5.14 11.87 5.89
CA ASN A 37 -5.32 13.07 6.72
C ASN A 37 -4.74 14.31 6.03
N ALA A 38 -3.57 14.20 5.39
CA ALA A 38 -2.98 15.30 4.63
C ALA A 38 -3.89 15.74 3.47
N THR A 39 -4.45 14.79 2.70
CA THR A 39 -5.38 15.12 1.62
C THR A 39 -6.65 15.79 2.12
N LEU A 40 -7.22 15.31 3.22
CA LEU A 40 -8.44 15.88 3.82
C LEU A 40 -8.22 17.28 4.40
N ALA A 41 -7.01 17.56 4.86
CA ALA A 41 -6.59 18.88 5.34
C ALA A 41 -6.23 19.85 4.20
N GLY A 42 -6.16 19.37 2.96
CA GLY A 42 -5.71 20.16 1.81
C GLY A 42 -4.19 20.38 1.77
N ASP A 43 -3.42 19.64 2.57
CA ASP A 43 -1.95 19.68 2.60
C ASP A 43 -1.39 18.70 1.55
N TYR A 44 -1.45 19.11 0.29
CA TYR A 44 -1.00 18.28 -0.82
C TYR A 44 0.52 18.16 -0.93
N ASP A 45 1.29 19.07 -0.37
CA ASP A 45 2.76 18.95 -0.31
C ASP A 45 3.16 17.77 0.58
N THR A 46 2.58 17.67 1.77
CA THR A 46 2.77 16.51 2.65
C THR A 46 2.21 15.23 2.02
N ALA A 47 1.03 15.30 1.42
CA ALA A 47 0.41 14.13 0.76
C ALA A 47 1.28 13.59 -0.38
N LEU A 48 1.88 14.45 -1.21
CA LEU A 48 2.79 14.04 -2.28
C LEU A 48 4.05 13.37 -1.73
N THR A 49 4.64 13.93 -0.68
CA THR A 49 5.83 13.34 -0.02
C THR A 49 5.52 11.93 0.51
N LEU A 50 4.36 11.73 1.11
CA LEU A 50 3.91 10.42 1.59
C LEU A 50 3.58 9.48 0.43
N LEU A 51 2.97 9.98 -0.64
CA LEU A 51 2.69 9.20 -1.84
C LEU A 51 3.98 8.69 -2.49
N ASP A 52 5.04 9.50 -2.56
CA ASP A 52 6.34 9.09 -3.10
C ASP A 52 6.94 7.91 -2.31
N LYS A 53 6.73 7.88 -1.00
CA LYS A 53 7.13 6.74 -0.16
C LYS A 53 6.26 5.51 -0.40
N LEU A 54 4.97 5.69 -0.59
CA LEU A 54 3.98 4.61 -0.67
C LEU A 54 3.83 4.03 -2.08
N MET A 55 4.09 4.81 -3.13
CA MET A 55 3.80 4.42 -4.51
C MET A 55 4.46 3.10 -4.93
N PRO A 56 5.75 2.85 -4.65
CA PRO A 56 6.34 1.56 -4.97
C PRO A 56 5.62 0.39 -4.29
N LEU A 57 5.15 0.58 -3.05
CA LEU A 57 4.40 -0.43 -2.31
C LEU A 57 3.00 -0.65 -2.90
N HIS A 58 2.29 0.42 -3.28
CA HIS A 58 1.00 0.33 -3.96
C HIS A 58 1.11 -0.51 -5.25
N ILE A 59 2.15 -0.27 -6.04
CA ILE A 59 2.38 -0.98 -7.29
C ILE A 59 2.78 -2.44 -7.04
N ALA A 60 3.70 -2.68 -6.12
CA ALA A 60 4.23 -4.02 -5.86
C ALA A 60 3.19 -4.99 -5.30
N ILE A 61 2.28 -4.51 -4.43
CA ILE A 61 1.20 -5.33 -3.85
C ILE A 61 0.29 -5.91 -4.95
N PHE A 62 0.05 -5.16 -6.01
CA PHE A 62 -0.82 -5.57 -7.12
C PHE A 62 -0.07 -6.17 -8.31
N LYS A 63 1.22 -6.45 -8.17
CA LYS A 63 2.01 -7.07 -9.25
C LYS A 63 1.49 -8.44 -9.64
N GLU A 64 1.01 -9.20 -8.65
CA GLU A 64 0.30 -10.45 -8.84
C GLU A 64 -1.10 -10.36 -8.23
N PRO A 65 -2.11 -11.11 -8.75
CA PRO A 65 -3.50 -10.98 -8.29
C PRO A 65 -3.73 -11.47 -6.87
N GLY A 66 -4.74 -10.92 -6.24
CA GLY A 66 -5.28 -11.38 -4.97
C GLY A 66 -4.56 -10.84 -3.75
N VAL A 67 -4.74 -11.52 -2.60
CA VAL A 67 -4.23 -11.06 -1.30
C VAL A 67 -2.78 -11.49 -1.02
N ALA A 68 -2.18 -12.31 -1.88
CA ALA A 68 -0.89 -12.94 -1.62
C ALA A 68 0.24 -11.90 -1.43
N GLY A 69 0.25 -10.82 -2.23
CA GLY A 69 1.23 -9.75 -2.10
C GLY A 69 1.10 -9.01 -0.78
N ALA A 70 -0.12 -8.65 -0.37
CA ALA A 70 -0.37 -7.99 0.91
C ALA A 70 0.03 -8.88 2.10
N LYS A 71 -0.32 -10.16 2.07
CA LYS A 71 0.07 -11.12 3.11
C LYS A 71 1.57 -11.33 3.19
N TYR A 72 2.25 -11.42 2.06
CA TYR A 72 3.71 -11.47 2.04
C TYR A 72 4.32 -10.23 2.71
N ALA A 73 3.91 -9.03 2.30
CA ALA A 73 4.42 -7.80 2.89
C ALA A 73 4.17 -7.73 4.41
N MET A 74 2.96 -8.12 4.86
CA MET A 74 2.65 -8.21 6.29
C MET A 74 3.52 -9.24 7.02
N SER A 75 3.82 -10.37 6.37
CA SER A 75 4.68 -11.41 6.96
C SER A 75 6.12 -10.91 7.16
N ARG A 76 6.62 -10.08 6.24
CA ARG A 76 7.94 -9.44 6.38
C ARG A 76 8.01 -8.49 7.58
N LEU A 77 6.88 -7.95 7.99
CA LEU A 77 6.75 -7.08 9.18
C LEU A 77 6.39 -7.86 10.46
N GLY A 78 6.29 -9.20 10.37
CA GLY A 78 5.99 -10.04 11.52
C GLY A 78 4.53 -10.04 11.96
N LEU A 79 3.60 -9.58 11.10
CA LEU A 79 2.18 -9.42 11.46
C LEU A 79 1.34 -10.69 11.22
N CYS A 80 1.74 -11.53 10.26
CA CYS A 80 1.07 -12.78 9.94
C CYS A 80 2.02 -13.71 9.18
N ASN A 81 1.59 -14.92 8.83
CA ASN A 81 2.28 -15.73 7.82
C ASN A 81 1.80 -15.38 6.41
N ALA A 82 2.60 -15.72 5.40
CA ALA A 82 2.31 -15.41 3.99
C ALA A 82 1.37 -16.43 3.31
N GLU A 83 0.93 -17.45 4.04
CA GLU A 83 0.10 -18.52 3.49
C GLU A 83 -1.24 -17.99 2.99
N VAL A 84 -1.67 -18.46 1.82
CA VAL A 84 -2.95 -18.14 1.21
C VAL A 84 -3.71 -19.43 0.89
N ARG A 85 -5.04 -19.32 0.80
CA ARG A 85 -5.91 -20.43 0.46
C ARG A 85 -6.07 -20.55 -1.05
N LEU A 86 -6.15 -21.79 -1.56
CA LEU A 86 -6.52 -22.04 -2.95
C LEU A 86 -7.88 -21.37 -3.29
N PRO A 87 -8.07 -20.89 -4.51
CA PRO A 87 -7.20 -21.01 -5.69
C PRO A 87 -6.01 -20.04 -5.74
N LEU A 88 -5.83 -19.17 -4.73
CA LEU A 88 -4.66 -18.31 -4.64
C LEU A 88 -3.41 -19.12 -4.34
N THR A 89 -2.27 -18.65 -4.87
CA THR A 89 -0.95 -19.25 -4.65
C THR A 89 0.02 -18.20 -4.14
N SER A 90 1.13 -18.66 -3.57
CA SER A 90 2.21 -17.77 -3.17
C SER A 90 2.72 -16.95 -4.37
N ILE A 91 3.17 -15.72 -4.10
CA ILE A 91 3.80 -14.88 -5.10
C ILE A 91 5.16 -15.44 -5.54
N SER A 92 5.63 -15.01 -6.70
CA SER A 92 6.95 -15.39 -7.21
C SER A 92 8.08 -14.70 -6.42
N SER A 93 9.29 -15.29 -6.47
CA SER A 93 10.48 -14.71 -5.85
C SER A 93 10.81 -13.32 -6.40
N ALA A 94 10.51 -13.07 -7.69
CA ALA A 94 10.70 -11.74 -8.28
C ALA A 94 9.77 -10.70 -7.65
N THR A 95 8.52 -11.06 -7.38
CA THR A 95 7.55 -10.19 -6.70
C THR A 95 7.88 -10.01 -5.22
N GLU A 96 8.39 -11.05 -4.56
CA GLU A 96 8.91 -10.94 -3.19
C GLU A 96 10.03 -9.88 -3.10
N ALA A 97 10.98 -9.91 -4.03
CA ALA A 97 12.08 -8.94 -4.09
C ALA A 97 11.54 -7.51 -4.31
N LEU A 98 10.57 -7.33 -5.20
CA LEU A 98 9.91 -6.03 -5.42
C LEU A 98 9.25 -5.50 -4.16
N LEU A 99 8.54 -6.35 -3.43
CA LEU A 99 7.88 -5.98 -2.18
C LEU A 99 8.89 -5.63 -1.08
N ASP A 100 9.96 -6.39 -0.96
CA ASP A 100 11.03 -6.10 0.02
C ASP A 100 11.67 -4.73 -0.28
N ASP A 101 11.95 -4.42 -1.54
CA ASP A 101 12.50 -3.13 -1.94
C ASP A 101 11.50 -1.99 -1.69
N ALA A 102 10.22 -2.20 -1.98
CA ALA A 102 9.17 -1.22 -1.71
C ALA A 102 8.99 -0.95 -0.20
N LEU A 103 9.07 -1.98 0.63
CA LEU A 103 9.02 -1.85 2.08
C LEU A 103 10.23 -1.06 2.62
N ARG A 104 11.43 -1.30 2.07
CA ARG A 104 12.64 -0.53 2.44
C ARG A 104 12.50 0.93 2.01
N HIS A 105 12.01 1.17 0.80
CA HIS A 105 11.77 2.54 0.29
C HIS A 105 10.78 3.30 1.18
N ALA A 106 9.74 2.65 1.66
CA ALA A 106 8.77 3.24 2.58
C ALA A 106 9.30 3.41 4.02
N GLY A 107 10.49 2.88 4.33
CA GLY A 107 11.08 2.94 5.67
C GLY A 107 10.48 1.93 6.65
N LEU A 108 9.81 0.89 6.18
CA LEU A 108 9.14 -0.14 7.00
C LEU A 108 10.03 -1.36 7.25
N LEU A 109 11.05 -1.56 6.44
CA LEU A 109 12.00 -2.67 6.51
C LEU A 109 13.42 -2.12 6.37
N ASN A 110 14.35 -2.74 7.07
CA ASN A 110 15.77 -2.38 6.99
C ASN A 110 16.48 -2.98 5.76
#